data_012121d17d5bb25bf2d81d2f0939a870
#
_entry.id   012121d17d5bb25bf2d81d2f0939a870
#
_cell.length_a   1.000
_cell.length_b   1.000
_cell.length_c   1.000
_cell.angle_alpha   90.00
_cell.angle_beta   90.00
_cell.angle_gamma   90.00
#
_symmetry.space_group_name_H-M   'P 1'
#
loop_
_entity.id
_entity.type
_entity.pdbx_description
1 polymer ?
#
loop_
_entity_poly.entity_id
_entity_poly.type
_entity_poly.pdbx_seq_one_letter_code
_entity_poly.pdbx_strand_id
1 'polypeptide(L)'
;SGRTYTNLSEVSFREGDTLVVLTDDSFIQTWGESSVFLMLANGKEYEPAGKKKRWFTLFLLLFMIVGATVGELPGIEKYLPEGIKLDMFFFVSITTVIMAWSKIFPPQKYTKYISWDILITIACAFAISKAMENSGVADLLAGYIINLGHNYSPYVLLAVLFIITNIFTELITNNAAAALSFPIALSLSTQLGINPMPFFVVICMAASASFSTPIGYQTNLIVQGIGNYKFTDFVRIGLPLNIITFLISVFLIPLIWPF
;
A
#
# COMPACT_ATOMS: atom_id res chain seq x y z
N SER A 1 -11.60 31.00 -5.27
CA SER A 1 -12.63 32.05 -5.09
C SER A 1 -13.47 31.65 -3.90
N GLY A 2 -13.18 32.26 -2.74
CA GLY A 2 -13.92 32.02 -1.50
C GLY A 2 -15.38 32.48 -1.68
N ARG A 3 -16.33 31.60 -1.43
CA ARG A 3 -17.75 31.94 -1.33
C ARG A 3 -17.97 32.41 0.11
N THR A 4 -18.48 33.63 0.26
CA THR A 4 -18.89 34.18 1.58
C THR A 4 -20.38 33.86 1.76
N TYR A 5 -20.72 33.14 2.82
CA TYR A 5 -22.11 32.84 3.17
C TYR A 5 -22.54 33.66 4.36
N THR A 6 -23.72 34.24 4.30
CA THR A 6 -24.30 35.06 5.39
C THR A 6 -25.07 34.21 6.40
N ASN A 7 -25.48 32.99 6.01
CA ASN A 7 -26.24 32.09 6.87
C ASN A 7 -25.63 30.68 6.78
N LEU A 8 -24.92 30.25 7.83
CA LEU A 8 -24.22 28.95 7.88
C LEU A 8 -25.16 27.75 7.97
N SER A 9 -26.40 27.94 8.45
CA SER A 9 -27.37 26.83 8.61
C SER A 9 -27.95 26.32 7.29
N GLU A 10 -27.79 27.06 6.20
CA GLU A 10 -28.29 26.69 4.87
C GLU A 10 -27.20 26.18 3.93
N VAL A 11 -25.97 26.08 4.41
CA VAL A 11 -24.83 25.64 3.60
C VAL A 11 -24.74 24.13 3.59
N SER A 12 -24.96 23.53 2.42
CA SER A 12 -24.66 22.11 2.20
C SER A 12 -23.18 21.93 1.97
N PHE A 13 -22.52 21.15 2.83
CA PHE A 13 -21.12 20.80 2.67
C PHE A 13 -20.91 19.90 1.44
N ARG A 14 -19.80 20.11 0.78
CA ARG A 14 -19.33 19.27 -0.33
C ARG A 14 -18.04 18.59 0.08
N GLU A 15 -17.75 17.46 -0.52
CA GLU A 15 -16.47 16.81 -0.37
C GLU A 15 -15.34 17.79 -0.71
N GLY A 16 -14.38 17.94 0.23
CA GLY A 16 -13.25 18.86 0.08
C GLY A 16 -13.46 20.26 0.63
N ASP A 17 -14.60 20.59 1.20
CA ASP A 17 -14.79 21.88 1.87
C ASP A 17 -13.88 21.98 3.10
N THR A 18 -13.21 23.13 3.24
CA THR A 18 -12.36 23.44 4.39
C THR A 18 -13.15 24.30 5.37
N LEU A 19 -13.27 23.80 6.59
CA LEU A 19 -13.93 24.50 7.70
C LEU A 19 -12.89 25.12 8.62
N VAL A 20 -13.06 26.39 8.95
CA VAL A 20 -12.33 27.05 10.04
C VAL A 20 -13.25 27.06 11.25
N VAL A 21 -12.87 26.32 12.29
CA VAL A 21 -13.68 26.14 13.50
C VAL A 21 -12.97 26.78 14.68
N LEU A 22 -13.66 27.58 15.45
CA LEU A 22 -13.17 28.08 16.72
C LEU A 22 -13.52 27.08 17.83
N THR A 23 -12.50 26.48 18.42
CA THR A 23 -12.66 25.40 19.40
C THR A 23 -11.71 25.59 20.58
N ASP A 24 -11.92 24.81 21.63
CA ASP A 24 -11.02 24.70 22.77
C ASP A 24 -9.85 23.72 22.49
N ASP A 25 -8.89 23.67 23.41
CA ASP A 25 -7.72 22.79 23.29
C ASP A 25 -8.09 21.27 23.35
N SER A 26 -9.29 20.92 23.81
CA SER A 26 -9.78 19.56 23.89
C SER A 26 -10.31 19.01 22.56
N PHE A 27 -10.67 19.88 21.63
CA PHE A 27 -11.25 19.49 20.34
C PHE A 27 -10.35 18.55 19.54
N ILE A 28 -9.07 18.87 19.43
CA ILE A 28 -8.11 18.04 18.70
C ILE A 28 -7.85 16.71 19.41
N GLN A 29 -7.89 16.68 20.75
CA GLN A 29 -7.76 15.44 21.50
C GLN A 29 -8.96 14.52 21.29
N THR A 30 -10.16 15.10 21.14
CA THR A 30 -11.42 14.36 20.97
C THR A 30 -11.64 13.91 19.53
N TRP A 31 -11.34 14.79 18.57
CA TRP A 31 -11.71 14.60 17.16
C TRP A 31 -10.53 14.33 16.23
N GLY A 32 -9.28 14.47 16.72
CA GLY A 32 -8.08 14.34 15.91
C GLY A 32 -7.89 12.95 15.27
N GLU A 33 -8.55 11.93 15.82
CA GLU A 33 -8.52 10.54 15.34
C GLU A 33 -9.91 10.09 14.81
N SER A 34 -10.85 11.03 14.68
CA SER A 34 -12.20 10.73 14.20
C SER A 34 -12.23 10.66 12.67
N SER A 35 -12.93 9.67 12.15
CA SER A 35 -13.20 9.54 10.71
C SER A 35 -14.16 10.62 10.15
N VAL A 36 -14.70 11.48 11.02
CA VAL A 36 -15.60 12.59 10.63
C VAL A 36 -14.84 13.68 9.89
N PHE A 37 -13.57 13.89 10.24
CA PHE A 37 -12.72 14.89 9.60
C PHE A 37 -11.60 14.18 8.81
N LEU A 38 -11.49 14.49 7.53
CA LEU A 38 -10.46 13.95 6.66
C LEU A 38 -9.06 14.43 7.06
N MET A 39 -8.96 15.71 7.47
CA MET A 39 -7.75 16.32 8.00
C MET A 39 -8.11 17.37 9.05
N LEU A 40 -7.48 17.33 10.21
CA LEU A 40 -7.50 18.38 11.20
C LEU A 40 -6.12 19.06 11.26
N ALA A 41 -6.07 20.33 10.92
CA ALA A 41 -4.87 21.14 11.05
C ALA A 41 -5.00 22.04 12.28
N ASN A 42 -4.07 21.92 13.23
CA ASN A 42 -3.96 22.88 14.32
C ASN A 42 -3.27 24.14 13.78
N GLY A 43 -3.88 25.31 13.97
CA GLY A 43 -3.29 26.60 13.58
C GLY A 43 -2.02 26.98 14.37
N LYS A 44 -1.57 26.14 15.31
CA LYS A 44 -0.27 26.32 15.97
C LYS A 44 0.82 25.88 14.99
N GLU A 45 1.83 26.73 14.81
CA GLU A 45 3.00 26.39 13.99
C GLU A 45 3.60 25.05 14.43
N TYR A 46 3.79 24.18 13.47
CA TYR A 46 4.50 22.91 13.67
C TYR A 46 5.97 23.23 14.01
N GLU A 47 6.37 23.02 15.24
CA GLU A 47 7.78 23.09 15.62
C GLU A 47 8.50 21.87 15.02
N PRO A 48 9.30 22.05 13.99
CA PRO A 48 10.02 20.94 13.40
C PRO A 48 11.03 20.37 14.40
N ALA A 49 11.10 19.07 14.51
CA ALA A 49 12.08 18.39 15.36
C ALA A 49 13.49 18.96 15.14
N GLY A 50 14.24 19.20 16.22
CA GLY A 50 15.56 19.84 16.17
C GLY A 50 16.48 19.20 15.13
N LYS A 51 17.30 19.99 14.45
CA LYS A 51 18.18 19.54 13.34
C LYS A 51 18.94 18.24 13.64
N LYS A 52 19.46 18.09 14.87
CA LYS A 52 20.19 16.87 15.30
C LYS A 52 19.31 15.63 15.30
N LYS A 53 18.07 15.71 15.79
CA LYS A 53 17.13 14.59 15.79
C LYS A 53 16.77 14.16 14.35
N ARG A 54 16.56 15.12 13.47
CA ARG A 54 16.22 14.88 12.07
C ARG A 54 17.35 14.15 11.32
N TRP A 55 18.58 14.62 11.46
CA TRP A 55 19.74 13.97 10.86
C TRP A 55 20.01 12.56 11.42
N PHE A 56 19.80 12.38 12.72
CA PHE A 56 19.93 11.08 13.35
C PHE A 56 18.87 10.09 12.83
N THR A 57 17.62 10.54 12.67
CA THR A 57 16.54 9.71 12.08
C THR A 57 16.86 9.33 10.64
N LEU A 58 17.37 10.28 9.83
CA LEU A 58 17.79 9.99 8.45
C LEU A 58 18.94 8.99 8.40
N PHE A 59 19.92 9.12 9.30
CA PHE A 59 21.01 8.16 9.42
C PHE A 59 20.50 6.76 9.74
N LEU A 60 19.59 6.63 10.70
CA LEU A 60 18.98 5.35 11.06
C LEU A 60 18.19 4.73 9.89
N LEU A 61 17.45 5.56 9.14
CA LEU A 61 16.74 5.11 7.94
C LEU A 61 17.72 4.56 6.89
N LEU A 62 18.78 5.30 6.60
CA LEU A 62 19.82 4.86 5.66
C LEU A 62 20.53 3.59 6.16
N PHE A 63 20.85 3.53 7.44
CA PHE A 63 21.44 2.33 8.04
C PHE A 63 20.54 1.10 7.87
N MET A 64 19.24 1.25 8.08
CA MET A 64 18.26 0.19 7.89
C MET A 64 18.21 -0.30 6.45
N ILE A 65 18.11 0.62 5.48
CA ILE A 65 18.01 0.27 4.05
C ILE A 65 19.31 -0.36 3.56
N VAL A 66 20.44 0.29 3.81
CA VAL A 66 21.75 -0.20 3.36
C VAL A 66 22.10 -1.52 4.06
N GLY A 67 21.83 -1.63 5.36
CA GLY A 67 22.07 -2.86 6.11
C GLY A 67 21.27 -4.04 5.56
N ALA A 68 19.98 -3.86 5.31
CA ALA A 68 19.12 -4.89 4.72
C ALA A 68 19.59 -5.29 3.32
N THR A 69 19.94 -4.30 2.48
CA THR A 69 20.44 -4.57 1.11
C THR A 69 21.77 -5.32 1.13
N VAL A 70 22.69 -4.93 2.02
CA VAL A 70 23.99 -5.62 2.18
C VAL A 70 23.78 -7.02 2.76
N GLY A 71 22.86 -7.17 3.72
CA GLY A 71 22.57 -8.47 4.35
C GLY A 71 22.07 -9.54 3.38
N GLU A 72 21.40 -9.15 2.31
CA GLU A 72 20.92 -10.06 1.27
C GLU A 72 21.92 -10.34 0.15
N LEU A 73 23.14 -9.76 0.20
CA LEU A 73 24.17 -10.07 -0.80
C LEU A 73 24.67 -11.52 -0.66
N PRO A 74 24.81 -12.24 -1.78
CA PRO A 74 25.29 -13.63 -1.77
C PRO A 74 26.70 -13.70 -1.18
N GLY A 75 26.85 -14.53 -0.16
CA GLY A 75 28.13 -14.77 0.54
C GLY A 75 28.22 -14.21 1.96
N ILE A 76 27.33 -13.32 2.37
CA ILE A 76 27.29 -12.81 3.76
C ILE A 76 26.79 -13.87 4.72
N GLU A 77 25.87 -14.75 4.28
CA GLU A 77 25.36 -15.87 5.09
C GLU A 77 26.46 -16.77 5.66
N LYS A 78 27.61 -16.88 4.99
CA LYS A 78 28.75 -17.69 5.45
C LYS A 78 29.45 -17.15 6.69
N TYR A 79 29.30 -15.87 6.98
CA TYR A 79 29.93 -15.20 8.12
C TYR A 79 29.00 -15.06 9.32
N LEU A 80 27.75 -15.49 9.18
CA LEU A 80 26.74 -15.36 10.22
C LEU A 80 26.58 -16.66 11.02
N PRO A 81 26.30 -16.58 12.32
CA PRO A 81 25.91 -17.75 13.11
C PRO A 81 24.63 -18.38 12.54
N GLU A 82 24.50 -19.69 12.65
CA GLU A 82 23.29 -20.41 12.24
C GLU A 82 22.06 -19.83 12.90
N GLY A 83 21.06 -19.46 12.07
CA GLY A 83 19.78 -18.92 12.50
C GLY A 83 19.65 -17.40 12.49
N ILE A 84 20.70 -16.63 12.24
CA ILE A 84 20.61 -15.16 12.09
C ILE A 84 20.54 -14.80 10.60
N LYS A 85 19.41 -14.19 10.21
CA LYS A 85 19.27 -13.58 8.88
C LYS A 85 19.33 -12.06 9.01
N LEU A 86 20.26 -11.45 8.25
CA LEU A 86 20.36 -9.99 8.16
C LEU A 86 19.38 -9.46 7.10
N ASP A 87 18.10 -9.77 7.31
CA ASP A 87 17.02 -9.33 6.45
C ASP A 87 16.47 -7.96 6.86
N MET A 88 15.51 -7.47 6.10
CA MET A 88 14.83 -6.20 6.38
C MET A 88 14.19 -6.20 7.78
N PHE A 89 13.64 -7.34 8.23
CA PHE A 89 12.99 -7.44 9.54
C PHE A 89 13.99 -7.23 10.68
N PHE A 90 15.18 -7.79 10.57
CA PHE A 90 16.25 -7.61 11.56
C PHE A 90 16.63 -6.14 11.71
N PHE A 91 16.91 -5.45 10.60
CA PHE A 91 17.32 -4.03 10.63
C PHE A 91 16.19 -3.11 11.05
N VAL A 92 14.94 -3.36 10.64
CA VAL A 92 13.76 -2.62 11.10
C VAL A 92 13.59 -2.76 12.60
N SER A 93 13.73 -3.97 13.14
CA SER A 93 13.58 -4.24 14.57
C SER A 93 14.63 -3.48 15.40
N ILE A 94 15.90 -3.56 15.02
CA ILE A 94 16.98 -2.83 15.70
C ILE A 94 16.76 -1.32 15.60
N THR A 95 16.47 -0.82 14.42
CA THR A 95 16.24 0.63 14.19
C THR A 95 15.07 1.13 15.03
N THR A 96 13.98 0.36 15.11
CA THR A 96 12.81 0.70 15.92
C THR A 96 13.15 0.77 17.41
N VAL A 97 13.92 -0.19 17.93
CA VAL A 97 14.37 -0.20 19.33
C VAL A 97 15.26 1.03 19.62
N ILE A 98 16.21 1.35 18.72
CA ILE A 98 17.08 2.54 18.87
C ILE A 98 16.26 3.82 18.84
N MET A 99 15.28 3.95 17.93
CA MET A 99 14.41 5.11 17.83
C MET A 99 13.52 5.26 19.08
N ALA A 100 13.04 4.15 19.63
CA ALA A 100 12.28 4.12 20.87
C ALA A 100 13.14 4.57 22.05
N TRP A 101 14.34 4.03 22.20
CA TRP A 101 15.27 4.40 23.29
C TRP A 101 15.72 5.86 23.18
N SER A 102 15.97 6.35 21.98
CA SER A 102 16.33 7.75 21.70
C SER A 102 15.17 8.74 21.90
N LYS A 103 13.99 8.26 22.34
CA LYS A 103 12.77 9.08 22.54
C LYS A 103 12.41 9.92 21.31
N ILE A 104 12.63 9.37 20.13
CA ILE A 104 12.18 9.97 18.88
C ILE A 104 10.67 9.91 18.81
N PHE A 105 10.08 8.78 19.25
CA PHE A 105 8.63 8.68 19.48
C PHE A 105 8.31 8.80 20.97
N PRO A 106 7.20 9.45 21.33
CA PRO A 106 6.71 9.42 22.70
C PRO A 106 6.20 8.01 23.05
N PRO A 107 6.63 7.42 24.19
CA PRO A 107 6.28 6.03 24.55
C PRO A 107 4.78 5.75 24.59
N GLN A 108 3.97 6.75 24.95
CA GLN A 108 2.51 6.63 25.05
C GLN A 108 1.81 6.50 23.69
N LYS A 109 2.54 6.71 22.59
CA LYS A 109 1.97 6.72 21.23
C LYS A 109 2.41 5.54 20.37
N TYR A 110 3.16 4.57 20.89
CA TYR A 110 3.65 3.45 20.08
C TYR A 110 2.53 2.67 19.39
N THR A 111 1.49 2.33 20.14
CA THR A 111 0.34 1.61 19.61
C THR A 111 -0.54 2.45 18.67
N LYS A 112 -0.49 3.79 18.80
CA LYS A 112 -1.25 4.69 17.92
C LYS A 112 -0.72 4.76 16.48
N TYR A 113 0.55 4.42 16.28
CA TYR A 113 1.17 4.40 14.93
C TYR A 113 0.97 3.05 14.24
N ILE A 114 0.37 2.07 14.92
CA ILE A 114 0.03 0.79 14.33
C ILE A 114 -1.33 0.92 13.65
N SER A 115 -1.36 0.77 12.34
CA SER A 115 -2.60 0.71 11.57
C SER A 115 -3.25 -0.68 11.76
N TRP A 116 -4.03 -0.82 12.82
CA TRP A 116 -4.70 -2.07 13.18
C TRP A 116 -5.66 -2.56 12.10
N ASP A 117 -6.32 -1.64 11.40
CA ASP A 117 -7.17 -1.90 10.25
C ASP A 117 -6.41 -2.63 9.14
N ILE A 118 -5.18 -2.22 8.84
CA ILE A 118 -4.33 -2.87 7.84
C ILE A 118 -3.94 -4.27 8.31
N LEU A 119 -3.50 -4.43 9.57
CA LEU A 119 -3.11 -5.74 10.11
C LEU A 119 -4.28 -6.72 10.13
N ILE A 120 -5.47 -6.28 10.55
CA ILE A 120 -6.68 -7.09 10.56
C ILE A 120 -7.07 -7.46 9.12
N THR A 121 -7.01 -6.52 8.17
CA THR A 121 -7.29 -6.78 6.76
C THR A 121 -6.34 -7.85 6.21
N ILE A 122 -5.05 -7.76 6.49
CA ILE A 122 -4.07 -8.77 6.06
C ILE A 122 -4.38 -10.13 6.69
N ALA A 123 -4.68 -10.18 7.99
CA ALA A 123 -5.02 -11.42 8.68
C ALA A 123 -6.29 -12.06 8.09
N CYS A 124 -7.34 -11.28 7.85
CA CYS A 124 -8.56 -11.74 7.19
C CYS A 124 -8.29 -12.22 5.75
N ALA A 125 -7.43 -11.53 5.01
CA ALA A 125 -7.05 -11.92 3.66
C ALA A 125 -6.30 -13.27 3.64
N PHE A 126 -5.41 -13.53 4.59
CA PHE A 126 -4.80 -14.85 4.74
C PHE A 126 -5.83 -15.94 5.10
N ALA A 127 -6.82 -15.63 5.92
CA ALA A 127 -7.90 -16.56 6.23
C ALA A 127 -8.73 -16.90 4.98
N ILE A 128 -9.08 -15.90 4.17
CA ILE A 128 -9.78 -16.08 2.89
C ILE A 128 -8.91 -16.87 1.92
N SER A 129 -7.62 -16.54 1.81
CA SER A 129 -6.66 -17.26 0.99
C SER A 129 -6.63 -18.75 1.35
N LYS A 130 -6.56 -19.06 2.65
CA LYS A 130 -6.57 -20.44 3.12
C LYS A 130 -7.90 -21.16 2.89
N ALA A 131 -9.01 -20.44 3.00
CA ALA A 131 -10.32 -20.96 2.66
C ALA A 131 -10.44 -21.26 1.15
N MET A 132 -9.93 -20.40 0.27
CA MET A 132 -9.90 -20.62 -1.18
C MET A 132 -9.03 -21.82 -1.57
N GLU A 133 -7.88 -21.99 -0.90
CA GLU A 133 -7.01 -23.15 -1.09
C GLU A 133 -7.72 -24.44 -0.66
N ASN A 134 -8.25 -24.47 0.57
CA ASN A 134 -8.91 -25.66 1.12
C ASN A 134 -10.19 -26.06 0.38
N SER A 135 -10.92 -25.09 -0.19
CA SER A 135 -12.13 -25.33 -0.99
C SER A 135 -11.87 -25.68 -2.44
N GLY A 136 -10.62 -25.57 -2.92
CA GLY A 136 -10.26 -25.74 -4.32
C GLY A 136 -10.71 -24.58 -5.25
N VAL A 137 -11.26 -23.50 -4.71
CA VAL A 137 -11.69 -22.34 -5.52
C VAL A 137 -10.51 -21.67 -6.21
N ALA A 138 -9.34 -21.58 -5.53
CA ALA A 138 -8.14 -21.02 -6.13
C ALA A 138 -7.69 -21.82 -7.35
N ASP A 139 -7.74 -23.17 -7.25
CA ASP A 139 -7.38 -24.08 -8.33
C ASP A 139 -8.37 -24.01 -9.50
N LEU A 140 -9.65 -23.87 -9.20
CA LEU A 140 -10.68 -23.65 -10.23
C LEU A 140 -10.45 -22.34 -10.99
N LEU A 141 -10.20 -21.24 -10.30
CA LEU A 141 -9.92 -19.93 -10.91
C LEU A 141 -8.64 -19.98 -11.75
N ALA A 142 -7.58 -20.58 -11.20
CA ALA A 142 -6.34 -20.77 -11.93
C ALA A 142 -6.56 -21.63 -13.18
N GLY A 143 -7.31 -22.73 -13.06
CA GLY A 143 -7.67 -23.59 -14.18
C GLY A 143 -8.47 -22.86 -15.28
N TYR A 144 -9.39 -21.97 -14.91
CA TYR A 144 -10.09 -21.11 -15.88
C TYR A 144 -9.13 -20.18 -16.61
N ILE A 145 -8.22 -19.53 -15.88
CA ILE A 145 -7.22 -18.62 -16.47
C ILE A 145 -6.29 -19.41 -17.40
N ILE A 146 -5.85 -20.61 -17.01
CA ILE A 146 -5.01 -21.48 -17.83
C ILE A 146 -5.77 -21.94 -19.08
N ASN A 147 -7.04 -22.34 -18.96
CA ASN A 147 -7.85 -22.77 -20.09
C ASN A 147 -8.14 -21.64 -21.08
N LEU A 148 -8.35 -20.42 -20.61
CA LEU A 148 -8.42 -19.23 -21.47
C LEU A 148 -7.09 -18.98 -22.19
N GLY A 149 -5.98 -19.42 -21.56
CA GLY A 149 -4.63 -19.28 -22.06
C GLY A 149 -4.04 -20.54 -22.71
N HIS A 150 -4.81 -21.58 -23.02
CA HIS A 150 -4.38 -22.95 -23.36
C HIS A 150 -3.34 -23.08 -24.50
N ASN A 151 -2.98 -22.02 -25.18
CA ASN A 151 -1.88 -21.96 -26.15
C ASN A 151 -1.03 -20.69 -25.99
N TYR A 152 -1.13 -20.00 -24.86
CA TYR A 152 -0.48 -18.72 -24.68
C TYR A 152 0.74 -18.82 -23.77
N SER A 153 1.70 -17.96 -24.05
CA SER A 153 2.91 -17.76 -23.24
C SER A 153 2.55 -17.35 -21.79
N PRO A 154 3.39 -17.71 -20.79
CA PRO A 154 3.25 -17.22 -19.39
C PRO A 154 3.07 -15.70 -19.27
N TYR A 155 3.52 -14.93 -20.24
CA TYR A 155 3.29 -13.48 -20.34
C TYR A 155 1.79 -13.12 -20.41
N VAL A 156 0.98 -13.91 -21.10
CA VAL A 156 -0.47 -13.66 -21.19
C VAL A 156 -1.14 -13.91 -19.85
N LEU A 157 -0.73 -14.95 -19.13
CA LEU A 157 -1.25 -15.25 -17.80
C LEU A 157 -0.86 -14.16 -16.79
N LEU A 158 0.37 -13.67 -16.90
CA LEU A 158 0.85 -12.51 -16.12
C LEU A 158 0.02 -11.24 -16.41
N ALA A 159 -0.27 -10.99 -17.68
CA ALA A 159 -1.11 -9.87 -18.12
C ALA A 159 -2.55 -9.98 -17.58
N VAL A 160 -3.15 -11.17 -17.66
CA VAL A 160 -4.50 -11.41 -17.10
C VAL A 160 -4.53 -11.19 -15.60
N LEU A 161 -3.53 -11.71 -14.87
CA LEU A 161 -3.42 -11.53 -13.43
C LEU A 161 -3.25 -10.04 -13.07
N PHE A 162 -2.44 -9.30 -13.83
CA PHE A 162 -2.32 -7.84 -13.66
C PHE A 162 -3.69 -7.16 -13.79
N ILE A 163 -4.42 -7.44 -14.86
CA ILE A 163 -5.72 -6.81 -15.14
C ILE A 163 -6.72 -7.13 -14.02
N ILE A 164 -6.81 -8.39 -13.59
CA ILE A 164 -7.72 -8.78 -12.49
C ILE A 164 -7.36 -8.04 -11.20
N THR A 165 -6.08 -8.02 -10.84
CA THR A 165 -5.61 -7.33 -9.63
C THR A 165 -5.83 -5.83 -9.73
N ASN A 166 -5.61 -5.24 -10.91
CA ASN A 166 -5.83 -3.81 -11.15
C ASN A 166 -7.31 -3.43 -11.06
N ILE A 167 -8.22 -4.27 -11.56
CA ILE A 167 -9.67 -4.06 -11.37
C ILE A 167 -10.03 -4.12 -9.88
N PHE A 168 -9.47 -5.07 -9.14
CA PHE A 168 -9.72 -5.16 -7.71
C PHE A 168 -9.25 -3.91 -6.97
N THR A 169 -8.04 -3.43 -7.24
CA THR A 169 -7.50 -2.26 -6.54
C THR A 169 -8.24 -0.95 -6.85
N GLU A 170 -8.90 -0.86 -8.00
CA GLU A 170 -9.75 0.28 -8.34
C GLU A 170 -11.10 0.28 -7.57
N LEU A 171 -11.49 -0.88 -7.03
CA LEU A 171 -12.76 -1.07 -6.30
C LEU A 171 -12.58 -1.19 -4.79
N ILE A 172 -11.44 -1.73 -4.35
CA ILE A 172 -11.10 -1.99 -2.95
C ILE A 172 -9.70 -1.46 -2.65
N THR A 173 -9.24 -1.60 -1.40
CA THR A 173 -7.90 -1.14 -1.02
C THR A 173 -6.79 -1.97 -1.67
N ASN A 174 -5.62 -1.36 -1.92
CA ASN A 174 -4.45 -2.02 -2.51
C ASN A 174 -4.06 -3.30 -1.76
N ASN A 175 -4.08 -3.25 -0.41
CA ASN A 175 -3.76 -4.40 0.43
C ASN A 175 -4.74 -5.55 0.23
N ALA A 176 -6.04 -5.25 0.16
CA ALA A 176 -7.08 -6.26 -0.06
C ALA A 176 -6.98 -6.85 -1.47
N ALA A 177 -6.73 -6.02 -2.48
CA ALA A 177 -6.55 -6.49 -3.87
C ALA A 177 -5.35 -7.43 -4.01
N ALA A 178 -4.20 -7.07 -3.43
CA ALA A 178 -3.02 -7.93 -3.41
C ALA A 178 -3.29 -9.26 -2.69
N ALA A 179 -3.93 -9.19 -1.52
CA ALA A 179 -4.21 -10.38 -0.72
C ALA A 179 -5.19 -11.35 -1.39
N LEU A 180 -6.21 -10.85 -2.09
CA LEU A 180 -7.16 -11.68 -2.85
C LEU A 180 -6.51 -12.31 -4.11
N SER A 181 -5.58 -11.59 -4.75
CA SER A 181 -4.91 -12.09 -5.96
C SER A 181 -3.79 -13.09 -5.65
N PHE A 182 -3.21 -13.03 -4.45
CA PHE A 182 -2.08 -13.88 -4.06
C PHE A 182 -2.35 -15.39 -4.19
N PRO A 183 -3.47 -15.95 -3.65
CA PRO A 183 -3.73 -17.40 -3.76
C PRO A 183 -3.94 -17.82 -5.22
N ILE A 184 -4.50 -16.96 -6.06
CA ILE A 184 -4.68 -17.23 -7.49
C ILE A 184 -3.31 -17.34 -8.17
N ALA A 185 -2.40 -16.41 -7.88
CA ALA A 185 -1.04 -16.42 -8.42
C ALA A 185 -0.24 -17.66 -7.97
N LEU A 186 -0.37 -18.02 -6.69
CA LEU A 186 0.29 -19.21 -6.14
C LEU A 186 -0.23 -20.49 -6.83
N SER A 187 -1.54 -20.61 -6.98
CA SER A 187 -2.14 -21.76 -7.67
C SER A 187 -1.74 -21.81 -9.15
N LEU A 188 -1.73 -20.67 -9.85
CA LEU A 188 -1.26 -20.57 -11.24
C LEU A 188 0.17 -21.07 -11.38
N SER A 189 1.09 -20.58 -10.58
CA SER A 189 2.51 -20.97 -10.64
C SER A 189 2.71 -22.45 -10.32
N THR A 190 1.97 -22.97 -9.34
CA THR A 190 2.03 -24.37 -8.93
C THR A 190 1.49 -25.30 -10.02
N GLN A 191 0.34 -24.98 -10.64
CA GLN A 191 -0.25 -25.79 -11.71
C GLN A 191 0.61 -25.80 -12.98
N LEU A 192 1.31 -24.71 -13.25
CA LEU A 192 2.19 -24.59 -14.42
C LEU A 192 3.61 -25.11 -14.15
N GLY A 193 3.97 -25.33 -12.89
CA GLY A 193 5.32 -25.76 -12.49
C GLY A 193 6.40 -24.72 -12.79
N ILE A 194 6.06 -23.42 -12.76
CA ILE A 194 6.97 -22.31 -13.06
C ILE A 194 7.23 -21.45 -11.84
N ASN A 195 8.26 -20.59 -11.92
CA ASN A 195 8.65 -19.68 -10.85
C ASN A 195 7.50 -18.74 -10.45
N PRO A 196 7.09 -18.68 -9.17
CA PRO A 196 6.00 -17.81 -8.70
C PRO A 196 6.39 -16.33 -8.61
N MET A 197 7.68 -16.00 -8.57
CA MET A 197 8.15 -14.63 -8.32
C MET A 197 7.60 -13.59 -9.31
N PRO A 198 7.58 -13.83 -10.64
CA PRO A 198 6.99 -12.87 -11.58
C PRO A 198 5.53 -12.54 -11.26
N PHE A 199 4.75 -13.56 -10.85
CA PHE A 199 3.34 -13.39 -10.51
C PHE A 199 3.16 -12.60 -9.21
N PHE A 200 3.99 -12.82 -8.20
CA PHE A 200 3.93 -12.04 -6.96
C PHE A 200 4.32 -10.59 -7.18
N VAL A 201 5.38 -10.34 -7.94
CA VAL A 201 5.80 -8.97 -8.26
C VAL A 201 4.75 -8.25 -9.09
N VAL A 202 4.12 -8.93 -10.07
CA VAL A 202 3.06 -8.32 -10.88
C VAL A 202 1.83 -7.95 -10.04
N ILE A 203 1.45 -8.76 -9.04
CA ILE A 203 0.38 -8.42 -8.10
C ILE A 203 0.72 -7.14 -7.32
N CYS A 204 1.95 -7.03 -6.82
CA CYS A 204 2.37 -5.83 -6.08
C CYS A 204 2.30 -4.57 -6.95
N MET A 205 2.73 -4.67 -8.20
CA MET A 205 2.66 -3.56 -9.16
C MET A 205 1.21 -3.21 -9.53
N ALA A 206 0.40 -4.22 -9.84
CA ALA A 206 -1.00 -4.03 -10.22
C ALA A 206 -1.85 -3.47 -9.08
N ALA A 207 -1.67 -3.99 -7.86
CA ALA A 207 -2.38 -3.51 -6.68
C ALA A 207 -2.02 -2.06 -6.33
N SER A 208 -0.78 -1.64 -6.62
CA SER A 208 -0.34 -0.27 -6.40
C SER A 208 -0.74 0.69 -7.53
N ALA A 209 -1.19 0.18 -8.67
CA ALA A 209 -1.59 0.96 -9.85
C ALA A 209 -3.07 1.36 -9.78
N SER A 210 -3.50 2.02 -8.71
CA SER A 210 -4.86 2.51 -8.51
C SER A 210 -4.94 3.99 -8.89
N PHE A 211 -4.90 4.26 -10.19
CA PHE A 211 -4.83 5.63 -10.70
C PHE A 211 -6.13 6.11 -11.34
N SER A 212 -6.99 5.19 -11.79
CA SER A 212 -8.17 5.53 -12.60
C SER A 212 -9.38 5.93 -11.79
N THR A 213 -9.40 5.63 -10.49
CA THR A 213 -10.50 6.01 -9.62
C THR A 213 -10.04 6.80 -8.38
N PRO A 214 -10.86 7.70 -7.86
CA PRO A 214 -10.55 8.36 -6.59
C PRO A 214 -10.70 7.41 -5.39
N ILE A 215 -11.49 6.34 -5.52
CA ILE A 215 -11.88 5.46 -4.42
C ILE A 215 -10.75 4.49 -4.05
N GLY A 216 -9.98 4.03 -5.03
CA GLY A 216 -8.98 2.98 -4.85
C GLY A 216 -7.80 3.37 -3.95
N TYR A 217 -7.57 4.69 -3.73
CA TYR A 217 -6.46 5.15 -2.90
C TYR A 217 -6.81 6.41 -2.11
N GLN A 218 -6.52 6.43 -0.81
CA GLN A 218 -6.86 7.55 0.08
C GLN A 218 -6.30 8.89 -0.42
N THR A 219 -5.10 8.90 -0.99
CA THR A 219 -4.49 10.14 -1.53
C THR A 219 -5.32 10.69 -2.68
N ASN A 220 -5.89 9.83 -3.53
CA ASN A 220 -6.76 10.25 -4.63
C ASN A 220 -8.02 10.94 -4.10
N LEU A 221 -8.64 10.39 -3.04
CA LEU A 221 -9.80 11.01 -2.37
C LEU A 221 -9.47 12.39 -1.80
N ILE A 222 -8.31 12.52 -1.13
CA ILE A 222 -7.86 13.81 -0.58
C ILE A 222 -7.66 14.83 -1.71
N VAL A 223 -6.98 14.43 -2.78
CA VAL A 223 -6.72 15.30 -3.93
C VAL A 223 -8.02 15.67 -4.64
N GLN A 224 -8.95 14.74 -4.79
CA GLN A 224 -10.28 14.99 -5.34
C GLN A 224 -10.99 16.09 -4.55
N GLY A 225 -11.03 15.96 -3.23
CA GLY A 225 -11.71 16.90 -2.36
C GLY A 225 -11.08 18.30 -2.44
N ILE A 226 -9.78 18.43 -2.23
CA ILE A 226 -9.09 19.72 -2.20
C ILE A 226 -9.05 20.36 -3.59
N GLY A 227 -8.81 19.57 -4.63
CA GLY A 227 -8.67 20.04 -6.02
C GLY A 227 -9.98 20.21 -6.77
N ASN A 228 -11.11 19.80 -6.17
CA ASN A 228 -12.43 19.78 -6.82
C ASN A 228 -12.43 19.04 -8.17
N TYR A 229 -11.65 17.94 -8.25
CA TYR A 229 -11.57 17.10 -9.42
C TYR A 229 -12.82 16.24 -9.57
N LYS A 230 -13.21 15.97 -10.81
CA LYS A 230 -14.31 15.06 -11.12
C LYS A 230 -13.77 13.64 -11.29
N PHE A 231 -14.62 12.65 -11.12
CA PHE A 231 -14.28 11.25 -11.36
C PHE A 231 -13.67 11.04 -12.77
N THR A 232 -14.21 11.73 -13.76
CA THR A 232 -13.72 11.68 -15.16
C THR A 232 -12.28 12.17 -15.32
N ASP A 233 -11.82 13.06 -14.45
CA ASP A 233 -10.45 13.58 -14.52
C ASP A 233 -9.44 12.50 -14.11
N PHE A 234 -9.81 11.68 -13.09
CA PHE A 234 -9.02 10.51 -12.69
C PHE A 234 -8.97 9.47 -13.81
N VAL A 235 -10.11 9.13 -14.42
CA VAL A 235 -10.13 8.19 -15.55
C VAL A 235 -9.26 8.68 -16.70
N ARG A 236 -9.34 9.96 -17.05
CA ARG A 236 -8.62 10.55 -18.18
C ARG A 236 -7.09 10.49 -18.02
N ILE A 237 -6.60 10.67 -16.81
CA ILE A 237 -5.15 10.66 -16.51
C ILE A 237 -4.71 9.28 -16.03
N GLY A 238 -5.52 8.63 -15.20
CA GLY A 238 -5.19 7.37 -14.55
C GLY A 238 -5.20 6.19 -15.51
N LEU A 239 -6.16 6.12 -16.45
CA LEU A 239 -6.22 5.02 -17.41
C LEU A 239 -4.95 4.91 -18.28
N PRO A 240 -4.44 5.99 -18.91
CA PRO A 240 -3.16 5.93 -19.60
C PRO A 240 -2.00 5.49 -18.70
N LEU A 241 -1.98 5.93 -17.43
CA LEU A 241 -0.95 5.56 -16.48
C LEU A 241 -1.05 4.08 -16.10
N ASN A 242 -2.26 3.54 -15.90
CA ASN A 242 -2.49 2.11 -15.69
C ASN A 242 -2.00 1.28 -16.89
N ILE A 243 -2.26 1.74 -18.12
CA ILE A 243 -1.78 1.06 -19.34
C ILE A 243 -0.24 1.06 -19.39
N ILE A 244 0.40 2.18 -19.09
CA ILE A 244 1.86 2.29 -19.07
C ILE A 244 2.42 1.33 -18.01
N THR A 245 1.88 1.34 -16.78
CA THR A 245 2.30 0.46 -15.70
C THR A 245 2.08 -1.01 -16.06
N PHE A 246 0.97 -1.34 -16.70
CA PHE A 246 0.68 -2.67 -17.24
C PHE A 246 1.75 -3.13 -18.22
N LEU A 247 2.04 -2.32 -19.25
CA LEU A 247 3.04 -2.67 -20.26
C LEU A 247 4.43 -2.85 -19.64
N ILE A 248 4.86 -1.91 -18.79
CA ILE A 248 6.15 -2.00 -18.10
C ILE A 248 6.18 -3.28 -17.25
N SER A 249 5.14 -3.58 -16.48
CA SER A 249 5.11 -4.74 -15.61
C SER A 249 5.15 -6.05 -16.39
N VAL A 250 4.34 -6.19 -17.43
CA VAL A 250 4.26 -7.45 -18.19
C VAL A 250 5.57 -7.74 -18.93
N PHE A 251 6.26 -6.71 -19.45
CA PHE A 251 7.49 -6.93 -20.22
C PHE A 251 8.74 -6.93 -19.34
N LEU A 252 8.83 -6.06 -18.32
CA LEU A 252 10.06 -5.90 -17.56
C LEU A 252 10.20 -6.92 -16.43
N ILE A 253 9.10 -7.29 -15.76
CA ILE A 253 9.15 -8.23 -14.64
C ILE A 253 9.76 -9.58 -15.03
N PRO A 254 9.35 -10.23 -16.14
CA PRO A 254 9.94 -11.52 -16.54
C PRO A 254 11.40 -11.43 -16.99
N LEU A 255 11.90 -10.24 -17.35
CA LEU A 255 13.32 -10.05 -17.66
C LEU A 255 14.19 -10.10 -16.38
N ILE A 256 13.63 -9.65 -15.25
CA ILE A 256 14.35 -9.61 -13.95
C ILE A 256 14.13 -10.91 -13.19
N TRP A 257 12.91 -11.43 -13.22
CA TRP A 257 12.52 -12.70 -12.60
C TRP A 257 11.95 -13.63 -13.69
N PRO A 258 12.77 -14.48 -14.30
CA PRO A 258 12.30 -15.44 -15.30
C PRO A 258 11.29 -16.45 -14.73
N PHE A 259 10.40 -16.94 -15.61
CA PHE A 259 9.39 -17.96 -15.29
C PHE A 259 9.98 -19.32 -14.95
#